data_b4d36eb9efde69e91f176dc53556b252
#
_entry.id   b4d36eb9efde69e91f176dc53556b252
#
_cell.length_a   1.000
_cell.length_b   1.000
_cell.length_c   1.000
_cell.angle_alpha   90.00
_cell.angle_beta   90.00
_cell.angle_gamma   90.00
#
_symmetry.space_group_name_H-M   'P 1'
#
loop_
_entity.id
_entity.type
_entity.pdbx_description
1 polymer ?
#
loop_
_entity_poly.entity_id
_entity_poly.type
_entity_poly.pdbx_seq_one_letter_code
_entity_poly.pdbx_strand_id
1 'polypeptide(L)'
;MASDSTFSDSGGRDRHSSVPRVVPPGASGVFSPQEVHLPERVLLPDVTSRILHGHGVNASRPRKVLALLSDGRWWSLRDLVRTSGVAHAVTSGLVADLVDAGELVRERDNGQDRVRLARPEDYAAAGADDLADPVAHLAPGYRRIALELSRVVSGGPTSDLDLDHVTATADTALRRALFLATRFELADSTVLCVGDHDLTSVALALVSPGTRVTVVDIDERVLAHIDKTTEQLGVQVRTHAADLRLGLPSTLRGTADVVFTDPPYTPDGVELFVRRGLEGMSDPRKGRVLLSYGVSEASPRPAATTQARLLRMELLVEAMWPDFNRYHGAESIGAASDLYVLRPLSRARPSAMGDNARVYSQGTNAKEARGGLDHDRAEAVLRHVDEDLGESAAGSVPVLVGSWPREIAGSRTVRLSTWMDSPVTDVVHAVVNLTGGWERLVPRVALAAAVGTESVYLLVPSSSTWVRDQTGQEALRTCVEPRFRVRFLRGFGANDLSAIRLVPRTAPEPAPKAGPTAFALRLLTHVQERAHGTLTSTLRAGLVETSRLRGRPINKRISRHAVAATPRWILGHSLLDLPGHRFEELPRVAADLLEQVEE
;
A
#
# COMPACT_ATOMS: atom_id res chain seq x y z
N MET A 1 -60.95 -29.74 8.39
CA MET A 1 -62.13 -29.23 9.08
C MET A 1 -62.20 -27.80 8.73
N ALA A 2 -63.17 -27.54 7.93
CA ALA A 2 -63.65 -26.32 7.38
C ALA A 2 -64.32 -25.41 8.44
N SER A 3 -64.28 -24.14 8.27
CA SER A 3 -65.52 -23.33 8.28
C SER A 3 -65.21 -21.91 7.80
N ASP A 4 -65.85 -21.62 6.68
CA ASP A 4 -66.23 -20.29 6.17
C ASP A 4 -67.03 -19.51 7.21
N SER A 5 -66.91 -18.18 7.16
CA SER A 5 -68.08 -17.32 7.28
C SER A 5 -67.81 -15.94 6.67
N THR A 6 -68.50 -15.70 5.57
CA THR A 6 -68.90 -14.44 4.95
C THR A 6 -69.74 -13.58 5.86
N PHE A 7 -69.62 -12.24 5.82
CA PHE A 7 -70.74 -11.27 5.83
C PHE A 7 -70.26 -9.92 5.38
N SER A 8 -70.70 -9.47 4.28
CA SER A 8 -71.57 -8.44 3.69
C SER A 8 -71.41 -7.02 4.24
N ASP A 9 -70.99 -6.17 3.33
CA ASP A 9 -71.49 -4.92 2.79
C ASP A 9 -72.42 -4.02 3.66
N SER A 10 -71.98 -2.78 3.86
CA SER A 10 -72.86 -1.61 3.77
C SER A 10 -72.08 -0.26 3.84
N GLY A 11 -72.08 0.44 2.72
CA GLY A 11 -72.61 1.80 2.69
C GLY A 11 -71.74 2.97 3.16
N GLY A 12 -71.15 3.68 2.21
CA GLY A 12 -71.42 5.10 2.11
C GLY A 12 -70.41 6.10 2.71
N ARG A 13 -69.73 6.77 1.87
CA ARG A 13 -69.63 8.22 1.64
C ARG A 13 -68.25 8.70 1.26
N ASP A 14 -68.19 9.08 -0.01
CA ASP A 14 -67.15 9.96 -0.57
C ASP A 14 -66.83 11.14 0.33
N ARG A 15 -65.54 11.34 0.62
CA ARG A 15 -64.96 12.67 0.83
C ARG A 15 -63.72 12.79 -0.03
N HIS A 16 -63.91 13.34 -1.24
CA HIS A 16 -62.85 13.95 -2.01
C HIS A 16 -62.17 15.03 -1.16
N SER A 17 -60.98 14.86 -0.70
CA SER A 17 -60.07 15.93 -0.33
C SER A 17 -59.18 16.22 -1.53
N SER A 18 -59.57 17.20 -2.31
CA SER A 18 -58.82 17.83 -3.38
C SER A 18 -57.59 18.52 -2.78
N VAL A 19 -56.41 17.96 -3.01
CA VAL A 19 -55.14 18.68 -2.87
C VAL A 19 -55.04 19.65 -4.06
N PRO A 20 -54.93 20.98 -3.87
CA PRO A 20 -54.81 21.90 -4.98
C PRO A 20 -53.48 21.69 -5.70
N ARG A 21 -53.52 21.30 -6.97
CA ARG A 21 -52.41 21.44 -7.90
C ARG A 21 -52.14 22.94 -8.06
N VAL A 22 -51.05 23.43 -7.48
CA VAL A 22 -50.46 24.71 -7.84
C VAL A 22 -49.85 24.57 -9.22
N VAL A 23 -50.56 25.03 -10.23
CA VAL A 23 -50.02 25.25 -11.57
C VAL A 23 -49.43 26.66 -11.54
N PRO A 24 -48.12 26.84 -11.78
CA PRO A 24 -47.55 28.18 -11.93
C PRO A 24 -48.09 28.79 -13.23
N PRO A 25 -48.49 30.07 -13.21
CA PRO A 25 -49.01 30.73 -14.39
C PRO A 25 -47.88 31.04 -15.38
N GLY A 26 -48.07 30.64 -16.63
CA GLY A 26 -47.42 31.24 -17.78
C GLY A 26 -46.04 30.70 -18.17
N ALA A 27 -46.02 29.55 -18.81
CA ALA A 27 -44.99 29.22 -19.78
C ALA A 27 -45.59 28.41 -20.92
N SER A 28 -46.40 29.05 -21.74
CA SER A 28 -46.58 28.62 -23.13
C SER A 28 -45.36 29.06 -23.97
N GLY A 29 -44.21 28.64 -23.57
CA GLY A 29 -43.00 28.59 -24.39
C GLY A 29 -43.02 27.25 -25.11
N VAL A 30 -43.47 27.23 -26.36
CA VAL A 30 -43.08 26.21 -27.32
C VAL A 30 -41.55 26.13 -27.20
N PHE A 31 -41.02 25.01 -26.67
CA PHE A 31 -39.63 24.66 -26.85
C PHE A 31 -39.48 24.50 -28.36
N SER A 32 -39.09 25.57 -29.02
CA SER A 32 -38.41 25.48 -30.30
C SER A 32 -37.17 24.69 -29.99
N PRO A 33 -36.90 23.56 -30.66
CA PRO A 33 -35.57 22.97 -30.60
C PRO A 33 -34.67 24.08 -31.11
N GLN A 34 -33.96 24.79 -30.22
CA GLN A 34 -32.77 25.47 -30.65
C GLN A 34 -32.02 24.40 -31.40
N GLU A 35 -31.78 24.61 -32.67
CA GLU A 35 -30.87 23.78 -33.46
C GLU A 35 -29.62 23.73 -32.62
N VAL A 36 -29.42 22.61 -31.89
CA VAL A 36 -28.13 22.26 -31.37
C VAL A 36 -27.33 22.09 -32.65
N HIS A 37 -26.59 23.13 -33.05
CA HIS A 37 -25.56 23.04 -34.04
C HIS A 37 -24.59 22.01 -33.48
N LEU A 38 -24.84 20.76 -33.78
CA LEU A 38 -23.81 19.75 -33.72
C LEU A 38 -22.74 20.25 -34.66
N PRO A 39 -21.51 20.52 -34.19
CA PRO A 39 -20.45 20.99 -35.06
C PRO A 39 -20.44 20.08 -36.27
N GLU A 40 -20.46 20.68 -37.48
CA GLU A 40 -20.30 19.92 -38.74
C GLU A 40 -19.17 18.94 -38.51
N ARG A 41 -19.47 17.66 -38.59
CA ARG A 41 -18.44 16.61 -38.48
C ARG A 41 -17.49 16.83 -39.64
N VAL A 42 -16.39 17.52 -39.38
CA VAL A 42 -15.30 17.62 -40.35
C VAL A 42 -14.92 16.20 -40.72
N LEU A 43 -15.05 15.90 -42.00
CA LEU A 43 -14.85 14.56 -42.56
C LEU A 43 -13.34 14.29 -42.51
N LEU A 44 -12.95 13.33 -41.67
CA LEU A 44 -11.60 12.75 -41.70
C LEU A 44 -11.40 12.05 -43.05
N PRO A 45 -10.15 11.88 -43.52
CA PRO A 45 -9.86 11.08 -44.71
C PRO A 45 -10.57 9.72 -44.66
N ASP A 46 -11.09 9.27 -45.79
CA ASP A 46 -11.90 8.05 -45.90
C ASP A 46 -11.18 6.81 -45.32
N VAL A 47 -9.87 6.74 -45.51
CA VAL A 47 -9.06 5.63 -44.99
C VAL A 47 -9.01 5.64 -43.48
N THR A 48 -8.81 6.83 -42.87
CA THR A 48 -8.82 7.00 -41.43
C THR A 48 -10.20 6.75 -40.84
N SER A 49 -11.25 7.19 -41.52
CA SER A 49 -12.62 6.91 -41.10
C SER A 49 -12.93 5.40 -41.08
N ARG A 50 -12.41 4.65 -42.03
CA ARG A 50 -12.54 3.15 -42.06
C ARG A 50 -11.76 2.51 -40.91
N ILE A 51 -10.53 2.96 -40.65
CA ILE A 51 -9.72 2.47 -39.52
C ILE A 51 -10.47 2.70 -38.20
N LEU A 52 -10.98 3.91 -37.98
CA LEU A 52 -11.75 4.25 -36.78
C LEU A 52 -13.03 3.43 -36.66
N HIS A 53 -13.70 3.16 -37.77
CA HIS A 53 -14.91 2.32 -37.78
C HIS A 53 -14.64 0.90 -37.24
N GLY A 54 -13.43 0.37 -37.46
CA GLY A 54 -12.99 -0.92 -36.90
C GLY A 54 -13.00 -0.96 -35.37
N HIS A 55 -12.92 0.19 -34.71
CA HIS A 55 -12.99 0.30 -33.24
C HIS A 55 -14.43 0.41 -32.69
N GLY A 56 -15.46 0.45 -33.58
CA GLY A 56 -16.87 0.54 -33.17
C GLY A 56 -17.16 1.76 -32.30
N VAL A 57 -17.95 1.58 -31.23
CA VAL A 57 -18.32 2.67 -30.30
C VAL A 57 -17.12 3.25 -29.54
N ASN A 58 -16.01 2.51 -29.45
CA ASN A 58 -14.79 2.95 -28.77
C ASN A 58 -13.87 3.80 -29.66
N ALA A 59 -14.30 4.17 -30.90
CA ALA A 59 -13.53 5.01 -31.80
C ALA A 59 -13.13 6.38 -31.22
N SER A 60 -13.79 6.84 -30.16
CA SER A 60 -13.38 8.04 -29.41
C SER A 60 -11.98 7.91 -28.80
N ARG A 61 -11.55 6.72 -28.40
CA ARG A 61 -10.21 6.49 -27.83
C ARG A 61 -9.10 6.75 -28.84
N PRO A 62 -9.01 6.07 -30.01
CA PRO A 62 -8.03 6.40 -31.04
C PRO A 62 -8.18 7.82 -31.59
N ARG A 63 -9.36 8.45 -31.56
CA ARG A 63 -9.52 9.87 -31.92
C ARG A 63 -8.70 10.81 -31.01
N LYS A 64 -8.52 10.50 -29.73
CA LYS A 64 -7.62 11.28 -28.84
C LYS A 64 -6.17 11.27 -29.35
N VAL A 65 -5.71 10.14 -29.87
CA VAL A 65 -4.36 10.04 -30.47
C VAL A 65 -4.27 10.89 -31.75
N LEU A 66 -5.29 10.84 -32.62
CA LEU A 66 -5.34 11.68 -33.82
C LEU A 66 -5.38 13.17 -33.49
N ALA A 67 -6.10 13.57 -32.45
CA ALA A 67 -6.15 14.94 -31.97
C ALA A 67 -4.78 15.46 -31.53
N LEU A 68 -3.94 14.64 -30.90
CA LEU A 68 -2.57 14.99 -30.57
C LEU A 68 -1.71 15.13 -31.83
N LEU A 69 -1.82 14.17 -32.76
CA LEU A 69 -1.06 14.17 -34.00
C LEU A 69 -1.42 15.35 -34.93
N SER A 70 -2.62 15.93 -34.81
CA SER A 70 -3.09 17.05 -35.63
C SER A 70 -2.31 18.36 -35.40
N ASP A 71 -1.49 18.43 -34.31
CA ASP A 71 -0.59 19.55 -34.07
C ASP A 71 0.62 19.61 -35.04
N GLY A 72 0.80 18.57 -35.84
CA GLY A 72 1.85 18.47 -36.87
C GLY A 72 3.26 18.24 -36.32
N ARG A 73 3.42 18.05 -35.02
CA ARG A 73 4.72 17.74 -34.40
C ARG A 73 5.11 16.28 -34.54
N TRP A 74 6.40 16.02 -34.37
CA TRP A 74 6.90 14.65 -34.22
C TRP A 74 6.63 14.09 -32.83
N TRP A 75 5.98 12.94 -32.77
CA TRP A 75 5.63 12.26 -31.54
C TRP A 75 6.30 10.89 -31.44
N SER A 76 6.85 10.56 -30.27
CA SER A 76 7.18 9.17 -29.95
C SER A 76 5.89 8.38 -29.59
N LEU A 77 5.92 7.06 -29.82
CA LEU A 77 4.78 6.21 -29.44
C LEU A 77 4.49 6.30 -27.92
N ARG A 78 5.55 6.37 -27.12
CA ARG A 78 5.44 6.53 -25.65
C ARG A 78 4.73 7.82 -25.26
N ASP A 79 5.09 8.93 -25.88
CA ASP A 79 4.48 10.23 -25.55
C ASP A 79 3.02 10.30 -26.01
N LEU A 80 2.69 9.69 -27.16
CA LEU A 80 1.30 9.55 -27.61
C LEU A 80 0.48 8.77 -26.58
N VAL A 81 0.97 7.61 -26.11
CA VAL A 81 0.29 6.79 -25.09
C VAL A 81 0.08 7.58 -23.79
N ARG A 82 1.14 8.20 -23.28
CA ARG A 82 1.09 8.93 -21.99
C ARG A 82 0.18 10.14 -22.03
N THR A 83 0.20 10.86 -23.14
CA THR A 83 -0.60 12.09 -23.27
C THR A 83 -2.06 11.78 -23.57
N SER A 84 -2.35 10.81 -24.46
CA SER A 84 -3.73 10.44 -24.81
C SER A 84 -4.42 9.62 -23.72
N GLY A 85 -3.66 8.87 -22.91
CA GLY A 85 -4.23 7.87 -21.99
C GLY A 85 -4.79 6.63 -22.70
N VAL A 86 -4.43 6.42 -23.97
CA VAL A 86 -4.86 5.26 -24.74
C VAL A 86 -3.83 4.15 -24.63
N ALA A 87 -4.27 2.93 -24.38
CA ALA A 87 -3.39 1.78 -24.19
C ALA A 87 -2.40 1.59 -25.34
N HIS A 88 -1.16 1.16 -25.03
CA HIS A 88 -0.09 0.97 -26.01
C HIS A 88 -0.52 0.10 -27.21
N ALA A 89 -1.23 -1.00 -26.98
CA ALA A 89 -1.67 -1.90 -28.06
C ALA A 89 -2.61 -1.20 -29.06
N VAL A 90 -3.53 -0.37 -28.56
CA VAL A 90 -4.47 0.40 -29.40
C VAL A 90 -3.74 1.50 -30.16
N THR A 91 -2.87 2.25 -29.47
CA THR A 91 -2.08 3.35 -30.07
C THR A 91 -1.12 2.81 -31.13
N SER A 92 -0.40 1.72 -30.84
CA SER A 92 0.54 1.12 -31.81
C SER A 92 -0.16 0.53 -33.02
N GLY A 93 -1.33 -0.10 -32.85
CA GLY A 93 -2.16 -0.60 -33.93
C GLY A 93 -2.61 0.55 -34.86
N LEU A 94 -3.21 1.61 -34.26
CA LEU A 94 -3.62 2.79 -35.01
C LEU A 94 -2.44 3.42 -35.80
N VAL A 95 -1.28 3.56 -35.15
CA VAL A 95 -0.07 4.13 -35.81
C VAL A 95 0.36 3.24 -36.97
N ALA A 96 0.37 1.92 -36.81
CA ALA A 96 0.72 0.99 -37.88
C ALA A 96 -0.24 1.12 -39.07
N ASP A 97 -1.55 1.07 -38.83
CA ASP A 97 -2.58 1.16 -39.87
C ASP A 97 -2.50 2.50 -40.63
N LEU A 98 -2.21 3.62 -39.93
CA LEU A 98 -2.06 4.93 -40.56
C LEU A 98 -0.75 5.09 -41.32
N VAL A 99 0.34 4.44 -40.89
CA VAL A 99 1.61 4.40 -41.65
C VAL A 99 1.42 3.60 -42.92
N ASP A 100 0.77 2.44 -42.85
CA ASP A 100 0.50 1.58 -44.00
C ASP A 100 -0.44 2.29 -45.01
N ALA A 101 -1.35 3.12 -44.52
CA ALA A 101 -2.24 3.93 -45.33
C ALA A 101 -1.56 5.20 -45.94
N GLY A 102 -0.32 5.52 -45.55
CA GLY A 102 0.39 6.73 -45.98
C GLY A 102 -0.08 8.02 -45.29
N GLU A 103 -0.92 7.93 -44.27
CA GLU A 103 -1.41 9.09 -43.53
C GLU A 103 -0.40 9.57 -42.46
N LEU A 104 0.50 8.69 -41.99
CA LEU A 104 1.61 8.99 -41.08
C LEU A 104 2.95 8.82 -41.78
N VAL A 105 3.85 9.79 -41.53
CA VAL A 105 5.27 9.68 -41.84
C VAL A 105 6.01 9.21 -40.62
N ARG A 106 6.94 8.23 -40.80
CA ARG A 106 7.79 7.70 -39.75
C ARG A 106 9.24 8.13 -40.00
N GLU A 107 9.89 8.55 -38.93
CA GLU A 107 11.31 8.87 -38.95
C GLU A 107 12.01 8.24 -37.74
N ARG A 108 13.32 7.97 -37.87
CA ARG A 108 14.14 7.49 -36.78
C ARG A 108 15.17 8.58 -36.41
N ASP A 109 14.95 9.20 -35.25
CA ASP A 109 15.83 10.23 -34.72
C ASP A 109 16.51 9.76 -33.44
N ASN A 110 17.85 9.80 -33.37
CA ASN A 110 18.66 9.37 -32.22
C ASN A 110 18.28 7.96 -31.69
N GLY A 111 17.92 7.04 -32.60
CA GLY A 111 17.53 5.67 -32.24
C GLY A 111 16.08 5.52 -31.77
N GLN A 112 15.32 6.60 -31.67
CA GLN A 112 13.89 6.57 -31.33
C GLN A 112 13.02 6.73 -32.59
N ASP A 113 12.01 5.88 -32.73
CA ASP A 113 11.01 6.00 -33.76
C ASP A 113 10.01 7.11 -33.40
N ARG A 114 9.79 8.03 -34.33
CA ARG A 114 8.82 9.13 -34.23
C ARG A 114 7.85 9.09 -35.40
N VAL A 115 6.66 9.59 -35.19
CA VAL A 115 5.59 9.68 -36.19
C VAL A 115 5.00 11.07 -36.25
N ARG A 116 4.52 11.46 -37.42
CA ARG A 116 3.83 12.72 -37.65
C ARG A 116 2.81 12.55 -38.78
N LEU A 117 1.66 13.22 -38.72
CA LEU A 117 0.74 13.26 -39.86
C LEU A 117 1.40 13.84 -41.11
N ALA A 118 1.15 13.23 -42.25
CA ALA A 118 1.62 13.73 -43.55
C ALA A 118 0.90 15.03 -43.91
N ARG A 119 -0.36 15.18 -43.52
CA ARG A 119 -1.24 16.33 -43.78
C ARG A 119 -2.04 16.63 -42.49
N PRO A 120 -1.44 17.34 -41.51
CA PRO A 120 -2.09 17.65 -40.23
C PRO A 120 -3.39 18.44 -40.38
N GLU A 121 -3.48 19.29 -41.40
CA GLU A 121 -4.65 20.10 -41.73
C GLU A 121 -5.92 19.30 -41.96
N ASP A 122 -5.82 18.11 -42.52
CA ASP A 122 -6.96 17.19 -42.74
C ASP A 122 -7.52 16.62 -41.43
N TYR A 123 -6.80 16.82 -40.33
CA TYR A 123 -7.12 16.26 -39.01
C TYR A 123 -7.44 17.31 -37.95
N ALA A 124 -7.53 18.58 -38.30
CA ALA A 124 -7.76 19.70 -37.37
C ALA A 124 -9.00 19.52 -36.47
N ALA A 125 -10.00 18.73 -36.92
CA ALA A 125 -11.20 18.42 -36.17
C ALA A 125 -11.26 16.94 -35.71
N ALA A 126 -10.13 16.26 -35.65
CA ALA A 126 -10.08 14.89 -35.14
C ALA A 126 -10.37 14.78 -33.65
N GLY A 127 -10.47 15.91 -32.92
CA GLY A 127 -10.69 15.97 -31.49
C GLY A 127 -11.89 15.14 -31.01
N ALA A 128 -11.78 14.61 -29.83
CA ALA A 128 -12.88 14.03 -29.07
C ALA A 128 -13.04 14.85 -27.78
N ASP A 129 -14.29 15.12 -27.40
CA ASP A 129 -14.56 15.72 -26.10
C ASP A 129 -14.16 14.74 -24.99
N ASP A 130 -13.44 15.25 -24.01
CA ASP A 130 -13.13 14.50 -22.80
C ASP A 130 -14.22 14.73 -21.76
N LEU A 131 -14.44 13.69 -20.92
CA LEU A 131 -15.28 13.85 -19.75
C LEU A 131 -14.68 14.91 -18.82
N ALA A 132 -15.54 15.76 -18.26
CA ALA A 132 -15.10 16.79 -17.34
C ALA A 132 -14.41 16.16 -16.10
N ASP A 133 -13.24 16.66 -15.78
CA ASP A 133 -12.55 16.32 -14.54
C ASP A 133 -13.33 16.88 -13.35
N PRO A 134 -13.76 16.03 -12.37
CA PRO A 134 -14.61 16.47 -11.27
C PRO A 134 -13.94 17.49 -10.34
N VAL A 135 -12.61 17.61 -10.36
CA VAL A 135 -11.83 18.49 -9.47
C VAL A 135 -11.04 19.57 -10.20
N ALA A 136 -11.07 19.60 -11.54
CA ALA A 136 -10.30 20.58 -12.33
C ALA A 136 -10.57 22.03 -11.94
N HIS A 137 -11.85 22.35 -11.60
CA HIS A 137 -12.25 23.70 -11.19
C HIS A 137 -11.63 24.15 -9.86
N LEU A 138 -11.12 23.23 -9.03
CA LEU A 138 -10.46 23.51 -7.76
C LEU A 138 -8.96 23.77 -7.92
N ALA A 139 -8.33 23.11 -8.90
CA ALA A 139 -6.87 23.13 -9.09
C ALA A 139 -6.24 24.54 -9.13
N PRO A 140 -6.86 25.57 -9.74
CA PRO A 140 -6.31 26.93 -9.74
C PRO A 140 -6.05 27.50 -8.33
N GLY A 141 -6.86 27.14 -7.33
CA GLY A 141 -6.70 27.57 -5.94
C GLY A 141 -5.50 26.89 -5.24
N TYR A 142 -4.96 25.81 -5.80
CA TYR A 142 -3.93 24.97 -5.16
C TYR A 142 -2.58 25.00 -5.91
N ARG A 143 -2.35 26.00 -6.77
CA ARG A 143 -1.11 26.12 -7.59
C ARG A 143 0.18 26.01 -6.76
N ARG A 144 0.22 26.61 -5.56
CA ARG A 144 1.39 26.54 -4.69
C ARG A 144 1.65 25.10 -4.23
N ILE A 145 0.60 24.38 -3.86
CA ILE A 145 0.69 22.97 -3.45
C ILE A 145 1.09 22.10 -4.65
N ALA A 146 0.56 22.37 -5.86
CA ALA A 146 0.95 21.67 -7.08
C ALA A 146 2.46 21.77 -7.37
N LEU A 147 3.03 22.98 -7.22
CA LEU A 147 4.47 23.21 -7.42
C LEU A 147 5.31 22.45 -6.36
N GLU A 148 4.85 22.43 -5.11
CA GLU A 148 5.54 21.71 -4.05
C GLU A 148 5.47 20.19 -4.27
N LEU A 149 4.30 19.66 -4.62
CA LEU A 149 4.14 18.24 -4.95
C LEU A 149 5.01 17.82 -6.15
N SER A 150 5.19 18.69 -7.14
CA SER A 150 6.11 18.40 -8.27
C SER A 150 7.54 18.18 -7.78
N ARG A 151 8.02 18.98 -6.81
CA ARG A 151 9.34 18.81 -6.20
C ARG A 151 9.42 17.52 -5.38
N VAL A 152 8.38 17.26 -4.58
CA VAL A 152 8.29 16.07 -3.71
C VAL A 152 8.31 14.79 -4.54
N VAL A 153 7.49 14.71 -5.59
CA VAL A 153 7.43 13.55 -6.49
C VAL A 153 8.75 13.37 -7.26
N SER A 154 9.34 14.45 -7.77
CA SER A 154 10.62 14.38 -8.48
C SER A 154 11.80 13.98 -7.57
N GLY A 155 11.74 14.29 -6.28
CA GLY A 155 12.74 13.92 -5.27
C GLY A 155 12.49 12.57 -4.61
N GLY A 156 11.42 11.88 -4.98
CA GLY A 156 11.06 10.59 -4.43
C GLY A 156 11.97 9.43 -4.85
N PRO A 157 11.86 8.28 -4.20
CA PRO A 157 12.62 7.10 -4.58
C PRO A 157 12.19 6.61 -5.96
N THR A 158 13.15 6.06 -6.70
CA THR A 158 12.86 5.43 -7.99
C THR A 158 11.91 4.23 -7.81
N SER A 159 11.00 4.05 -8.79
CA SER A 159 10.07 2.92 -8.81
C SER A 159 10.80 1.58 -8.66
N ASP A 160 10.29 0.71 -7.82
CA ASP A 160 10.74 -0.68 -7.67
C ASP A 160 9.77 -1.57 -8.46
N LEU A 161 10.23 -2.07 -9.61
CA LEU A 161 9.42 -2.92 -10.49
C LEU A 161 9.09 -4.27 -9.84
N ASP A 162 9.92 -4.73 -8.90
CA ASP A 162 9.64 -5.95 -8.12
C ASP A 162 8.45 -5.77 -7.16
N LEU A 163 8.05 -4.53 -6.90
CA LEU A 163 6.87 -4.17 -6.12
C LEU A 163 5.73 -3.62 -6.99
N ASP A 164 5.83 -3.74 -8.32
CA ASP A 164 4.91 -3.15 -9.29
C ASP A 164 4.72 -1.63 -9.13
N HIS A 165 5.73 -0.93 -8.61
CA HIS A 165 5.65 0.51 -8.43
C HIS A 165 5.70 1.25 -9.77
N VAL A 166 4.70 2.07 -10.02
CA VAL A 166 4.64 3.04 -11.13
C VAL A 166 4.23 4.38 -10.55
N THR A 167 5.12 5.36 -10.60
CA THR A 167 4.89 6.65 -9.96
C THR A 167 3.77 7.42 -10.64
N ALA A 168 2.76 7.85 -9.89
CA ALA A 168 1.75 8.78 -10.35
C ALA A 168 2.35 10.19 -10.56
N THR A 169 1.71 10.97 -11.44
CA THR A 169 2.11 12.37 -11.62
C THR A 169 1.76 13.21 -10.39
N ALA A 170 2.49 14.29 -10.15
CA ALA A 170 2.18 15.22 -9.06
C ALA A 170 0.76 15.81 -9.17
N ASP A 171 0.29 16.03 -10.42
CA ASP A 171 -1.10 16.44 -10.68
C ASP A 171 -2.09 15.37 -10.19
N THR A 172 -1.82 14.11 -10.45
CA THR A 172 -2.65 13.00 -9.94
C THR A 172 -2.71 12.96 -8.42
N ALA A 173 -1.58 13.12 -7.73
CA ALA A 173 -1.57 13.16 -6.26
C ALA A 173 -2.43 14.33 -5.72
N LEU A 174 -2.31 15.52 -6.33
CA LEU A 174 -3.15 16.68 -5.99
C LEU A 174 -4.64 16.40 -6.24
N ARG A 175 -4.99 15.86 -7.40
CA ARG A 175 -6.37 15.55 -7.78
C ARG A 175 -7.01 14.54 -6.83
N ARG A 176 -6.28 13.51 -6.41
CA ARG A 176 -6.72 12.53 -5.40
C ARG A 176 -7.01 13.22 -4.07
N ALA A 177 -6.12 14.09 -3.62
CA ALA A 177 -6.30 14.83 -2.37
C ALA A 177 -7.50 15.79 -2.44
N LEU A 178 -7.66 16.53 -3.55
CA LEU A 178 -8.83 17.40 -3.77
C LEU A 178 -10.14 16.61 -3.82
N PHE A 179 -10.13 15.46 -4.49
CA PHE A 179 -11.31 14.59 -4.57
C PHE A 179 -11.71 14.08 -3.18
N LEU A 180 -10.75 13.59 -2.40
CA LEU A 180 -10.97 13.13 -1.02
C LEU A 180 -11.54 14.26 -0.16
N ALA A 181 -10.91 15.42 -0.16
CA ALA A 181 -11.30 16.57 0.66
C ALA A 181 -12.65 17.18 0.25
N THR A 182 -13.08 17.02 -1.02
CA THR A 182 -14.35 17.55 -1.51
C THR A 182 -15.51 16.55 -1.34
N ARG A 183 -15.22 15.27 -1.52
CA ARG A 183 -16.24 14.21 -1.46
C ARG A 183 -16.60 13.82 -0.04
N PHE A 184 -15.65 13.93 0.90
CA PHE A 184 -15.80 13.44 2.27
C PHE A 184 -15.54 14.55 3.28
N GLU A 185 -16.22 14.47 4.42
CA GLU A 185 -15.90 15.30 5.58
C GLU A 185 -14.67 14.70 6.29
N LEU A 186 -13.51 15.32 6.09
CA LEU A 186 -12.22 14.81 6.56
C LEU A 186 -11.72 15.49 7.84
N ALA A 187 -12.38 16.55 8.29
CA ALA A 187 -12.04 17.19 9.56
C ALA A 187 -12.09 16.15 10.69
N ASP A 188 -11.01 16.02 11.45
CA ASP A 188 -10.85 15.03 12.53
C ASP A 188 -10.96 13.54 12.11
N SER A 189 -11.09 13.25 10.83
CA SER A 189 -11.11 11.89 10.29
C SER A 189 -9.70 11.32 10.12
N THR A 190 -9.60 9.99 10.07
CA THR A 190 -8.37 9.27 9.76
C THR A 190 -8.46 8.64 8.38
N VAL A 191 -7.51 8.99 7.51
CA VAL A 191 -7.34 8.37 6.19
C VAL A 191 -6.14 7.43 6.24
N LEU A 192 -6.35 6.16 5.88
CA LEU A 192 -5.31 5.15 5.74
C LEU A 192 -4.97 4.96 4.28
N CYS A 193 -3.74 5.27 3.90
CA CYS A 193 -3.16 4.92 2.60
C CYS A 193 -2.51 3.53 2.71
N VAL A 194 -3.03 2.55 1.97
CA VAL A 194 -2.50 1.18 1.90
C VAL A 194 -1.63 1.08 0.65
N GLY A 195 -0.30 1.17 0.86
CA GLY A 195 0.66 1.52 -0.19
C GLY A 195 0.57 3.00 -0.56
N ASP A 196 1.69 3.71 -0.65
CA ASP A 196 1.67 5.14 -1.00
C ASP A 196 2.94 5.59 -1.75
N HIS A 197 3.39 4.78 -2.70
CA HIS A 197 4.50 5.17 -3.59
C HIS A 197 4.19 6.47 -4.36
N ASP A 198 2.92 6.77 -4.55
CA ASP A 198 2.38 7.92 -5.28
C ASP A 198 2.29 9.21 -4.44
N LEU A 199 2.63 9.15 -3.17
CA LEU A 199 2.63 10.30 -2.25
C LEU A 199 1.28 11.02 -2.11
N THR A 200 0.18 10.27 -2.28
CA THR A 200 -1.19 10.74 -2.07
C THR A 200 -1.38 11.24 -0.62
N SER A 201 -0.71 10.59 0.35
CA SER A 201 -0.73 10.99 1.76
C SER A 201 -0.18 12.40 1.99
N VAL A 202 0.95 12.73 1.35
CA VAL A 202 1.59 14.06 1.44
C VAL A 202 0.68 15.11 0.81
N ALA A 203 0.13 14.82 -0.37
CA ALA A 203 -0.83 15.70 -1.04
C ALA A 203 -2.06 15.97 -0.14
N LEU A 204 -2.60 14.93 0.48
CA LEU A 204 -3.76 15.06 1.37
C LEU A 204 -3.44 15.87 2.62
N ALA A 205 -2.29 15.66 3.25
CA ALA A 205 -1.86 16.44 4.41
C ALA A 205 -1.68 17.94 4.09
N LEU A 206 -1.28 18.27 2.87
CA LEU A 206 -1.17 19.66 2.40
C LEU A 206 -2.53 20.28 2.07
N VAL A 207 -3.44 19.52 1.46
CA VAL A 207 -4.77 20.00 1.04
C VAL A 207 -5.74 20.09 2.23
N SER A 208 -5.66 19.15 3.17
CA SER A 208 -6.56 19.04 4.32
C SER A 208 -5.79 18.85 5.63
N PRO A 209 -5.18 19.91 6.19
CA PRO A 209 -4.32 19.81 7.38
C PRO A 209 -5.00 19.27 8.66
N GLY A 210 -6.34 19.32 8.72
CA GLY A 210 -7.12 18.76 9.83
C GLY A 210 -7.30 17.24 9.77
N THR A 211 -6.92 16.60 8.66
CA THR A 211 -7.05 15.15 8.47
C THR A 211 -5.86 14.43 9.11
N ARG A 212 -6.13 13.36 9.84
CA ARG A 212 -5.07 12.43 10.30
C ARG A 212 -4.75 11.45 9.17
N VAL A 213 -3.57 11.57 8.60
CA VAL A 213 -3.13 10.71 7.49
C VAL A 213 -2.15 9.67 8.00
N THR A 214 -2.39 8.42 7.65
CA THR A 214 -1.55 7.28 8.00
C THR A 214 -1.22 6.48 6.75
N VAL A 215 0.03 6.06 6.62
CA VAL A 215 0.52 5.23 5.51
C VAL A 215 1.00 3.90 6.05
N VAL A 216 0.72 2.82 5.35
CA VAL A 216 1.37 1.53 5.55
C VAL A 216 1.97 1.06 4.23
N ASP A 217 3.27 0.80 4.22
CA ASP A 217 4.01 0.37 3.03
C ASP A 217 5.11 -0.64 3.40
N ILE A 218 5.52 -1.43 2.43
CA ILE A 218 6.68 -2.34 2.53
C ILE A 218 7.98 -1.65 2.14
N ASP A 219 7.93 -0.59 1.33
CA ASP A 219 9.10 0.13 0.83
C ASP A 219 9.58 1.17 1.84
N GLU A 220 10.61 0.80 2.60
CA GLU A 220 11.26 1.67 3.59
C GLU A 220 11.78 2.99 3.01
N ARG A 221 12.12 3.03 1.71
CA ARG A 221 12.59 4.24 1.03
C ARG A 221 11.45 5.24 0.87
N VAL A 222 10.26 4.74 0.54
CA VAL A 222 9.03 5.56 0.44
C VAL A 222 8.67 6.13 1.81
N LEU A 223 8.67 5.30 2.86
CA LEU A 223 8.36 5.74 4.22
C LEU A 223 9.33 6.81 4.72
N ALA A 224 10.64 6.61 4.50
CA ALA A 224 11.66 7.58 4.86
C ALA A 224 11.52 8.90 4.08
N HIS A 225 11.15 8.83 2.80
CA HIS A 225 10.90 10.01 1.97
C HIS A 225 9.67 10.78 2.44
N ILE A 226 8.56 10.10 2.78
CA ILE A 226 7.36 10.72 3.33
C ILE A 226 7.68 11.42 4.66
N ASP A 227 8.34 10.75 5.60
CA ASP A 227 8.69 11.31 6.89
C ASP A 227 9.55 12.57 6.76
N LYS A 228 10.64 12.48 5.97
CA LYS A 228 11.53 13.61 5.70
C LYS A 228 10.78 14.79 5.07
N THR A 229 9.95 14.51 4.07
CA THR A 229 9.20 15.53 3.33
C THR A 229 8.18 16.22 4.22
N THR A 230 7.43 15.46 5.02
CA THR A 230 6.40 16.02 5.90
C THR A 230 7.00 16.83 7.04
N GLU A 231 8.16 16.44 7.57
CA GLU A 231 8.93 17.25 8.51
C GLU A 231 9.35 18.61 7.90
N GLN A 232 9.86 18.59 6.66
CA GLN A 232 10.26 19.81 5.94
C GLN A 232 9.10 20.74 5.63
N LEU A 233 7.94 20.18 5.30
CA LEU A 233 6.74 20.93 4.94
C LEU A 233 5.90 21.36 6.16
N GLY A 234 6.24 20.89 7.36
CA GLY A 234 5.50 21.18 8.59
C GLY A 234 4.10 20.56 8.64
N VAL A 235 3.87 19.50 7.85
CA VAL A 235 2.62 18.70 7.86
C VAL A 235 2.86 17.35 8.52
N GLN A 236 1.80 16.59 8.78
CA GLN A 236 1.90 15.35 9.52
C GLN A 236 1.29 14.18 8.75
N VAL A 237 2.11 13.18 8.50
CA VAL A 237 1.71 11.85 8.05
C VAL A 237 2.37 10.85 8.99
N ARG A 238 1.65 9.82 9.38
CA ARG A 238 2.20 8.72 10.18
C ARG A 238 2.52 7.56 9.26
N THR A 239 3.75 7.06 9.29
CA THR A 239 4.23 6.01 8.40
C THR A 239 4.46 4.70 9.16
N HIS A 240 3.95 3.58 8.66
CA HIS A 240 4.11 2.24 9.22
C HIS A 240 4.74 1.30 8.19
N ALA A 241 5.74 0.53 8.61
CA ALA A 241 6.37 -0.45 7.77
C ALA A 241 5.73 -1.83 7.96
N ALA A 242 5.17 -2.41 6.90
CA ALA A 242 4.61 -3.76 6.97
C ALA A 242 4.60 -4.46 5.61
N ASP A 243 4.77 -5.78 5.63
CA ASP A 243 4.43 -6.62 4.50
C ASP A 243 2.95 -7.03 4.61
N LEU A 244 2.13 -6.46 3.74
CA LEU A 244 0.68 -6.66 3.74
C LEU A 244 0.26 -8.12 3.52
N ARG A 245 1.13 -8.96 2.97
CA ARG A 245 0.88 -10.41 2.83
C ARG A 245 0.70 -11.08 4.20
N LEU A 246 1.38 -10.58 5.23
CA LEU A 246 1.31 -11.13 6.59
C LEU A 246 0.15 -10.59 7.43
N GLY A 247 -0.46 -9.48 7.04
CA GLY A 247 -1.55 -8.83 7.75
C GLY A 247 -1.39 -7.33 7.85
N LEU A 248 -2.42 -6.63 8.29
CA LEU A 248 -2.29 -5.24 8.70
C LEU A 248 -1.73 -5.20 10.13
N PRO A 249 -0.75 -4.33 10.45
CA PRO A 249 -0.27 -4.14 11.82
C PRO A 249 -1.42 -3.94 12.82
N SER A 250 -1.31 -4.59 13.98
CA SER A 250 -2.36 -4.52 15.01
C SER A 250 -2.63 -3.08 15.48
N THR A 251 -1.64 -2.21 15.39
CA THR A 251 -1.72 -0.77 15.71
C THR A 251 -2.62 0.03 14.75
N LEU A 252 -2.87 -0.49 13.55
CA LEU A 252 -3.68 0.16 12.51
C LEU A 252 -5.09 -0.39 12.39
N ARG A 253 -5.36 -1.57 12.96
CA ARG A 253 -6.68 -2.21 12.84
C ARG A 253 -7.77 -1.38 13.50
N GLY A 254 -8.86 -1.14 12.77
CA GLY A 254 -10.01 -0.40 13.27
C GLY A 254 -9.76 1.07 13.59
N THR A 255 -8.82 1.74 12.91
CA THR A 255 -8.44 3.13 13.19
C THR A 255 -8.87 4.13 12.13
N ALA A 256 -9.15 3.68 10.91
CA ALA A 256 -9.39 4.54 9.75
C ALA A 256 -10.88 4.74 9.45
N ASP A 257 -11.24 5.93 9.00
CA ASP A 257 -12.58 6.28 8.53
C ASP A 257 -12.68 6.16 7.01
N VAL A 258 -11.59 6.46 6.30
CA VAL A 258 -11.48 6.34 4.85
C VAL A 258 -10.18 5.61 4.51
N VAL A 259 -10.22 4.78 3.49
CA VAL A 259 -9.04 4.07 2.95
C VAL A 259 -8.79 4.53 1.52
N PHE A 260 -7.54 4.80 1.20
CA PHE A 260 -7.06 4.99 -0.16
C PHE A 260 -6.04 3.92 -0.51
N THR A 261 -6.08 3.38 -1.74
CA THR A 261 -5.08 2.43 -2.23
C THR A 261 -4.92 2.48 -3.75
N ASP A 262 -3.66 2.36 -4.19
CA ASP A 262 -3.26 2.14 -5.57
C ASP A 262 -2.39 0.87 -5.61
N PRO A 263 -3.03 -0.32 -5.64
CA PRO A 263 -2.36 -1.60 -5.44
C PRO A 263 -1.71 -2.11 -6.73
N PRO A 264 -0.89 -3.19 -6.69
CA PRO A 264 -0.52 -3.95 -7.87
C PRO A 264 -1.77 -4.37 -8.67
N TYR A 265 -1.76 -4.15 -10.00
CA TYR A 265 -2.94 -4.36 -10.86
C TYR A 265 -3.18 -5.83 -11.22
N THR A 266 -2.94 -6.71 -10.27
CA THR A 266 -3.34 -8.11 -10.33
C THR A 266 -4.61 -8.33 -9.51
N PRO A 267 -5.48 -9.29 -9.86
CA PRO A 267 -6.66 -9.59 -9.05
C PRO A 267 -6.33 -9.94 -7.59
N ASP A 268 -5.18 -10.60 -7.34
CA ASP A 268 -4.72 -10.94 -5.99
C ASP A 268 -4.17 -9.71 -5.25
N GLY A 269 -3.45 -8.82 -5.95
CA GLY A 269 -2.94 -7.57 -5.40
C GLY A 269 -4.07 -6.65 -4.96
N VAL A 270 -5.03 -6.40 -5.85
CA VAL A 270 -6.21 -5.57 -5.52
C VAL A 270 -6.99 -6.16 -4.35
N GLU A 271 -7.26 -7.47 -4.38
CA GLU A 271 -7.98 -8.14 -3.28
C GLU A 271 -7.23 -7.99 -1.96
N LEU A 272 -5.91 -8.19 -1.95
CA LEU A 272 -5.10 -8.08 -0.74
C LEU A 272 -5.14 -6.68 -0.15
N PHE A 273 -4.82 -5.66 -0.96
CA PHE A 273 -4.73 -4.28 -0.48
C PHE A 273 -6.08 -3.74 0.01
N VAL A 274 -7.15 -4.02 -0.73
CA VAL A 274 -8.52 -3.66 -0.30
C VAL A 274 -8.89 -4.37 1.00
N ARG A 275 -8.53 -5.64 1.16
CA ARG A 275 -8.75 -6.41 2.39
C ARG A 275 -8.03 -5.79 3.58
N ARG A 276 -6.75 -5.39 3.43
CA ARG A 276 -5.99 -4.68 4.47
C ARG A 276 -6.61 -3.33 4.80
N GLY A 277 -7.13 -2.64 3.79
CA GLY A 277 -7.94 -1.44 4.02
C GLY A 277 -9.16 -1.69 4.89
N LEU A 278 -9.92 -2.76 4.62
CA LEU A 278 -11.08 -3.15 5.43
C LEU A 278 -10.71 -3.52 6.87
N GLU A 279 -9.57 -4.20 7.09
CA GLU A 279 -9.04 -4.48 8.44
C GLU A 279 -8.73 -3.18 9.20
N GLY A 280 -8.30 -2.13 8.48
CA GLY A 280 -7.99 -0.81 9.03
C GLY A 280 -9.21 0.04 9.37
N MET A 281 -10.39 -0.26 8.84
CA MET A 281 -11.58 0.56 9.06
C MET A 281 -12.14 0.46 10.46
N SER A 282 -12.46 1.61 11.06
CA SER A 282 -13.12 1.75 12.37
C SER A 282 -14.57 1.26 12.34
N ASP A 283 -15.33 1.67 11.33
CA ASP A 283 -16.69 1.18 11.02
C ASP A 283 -16.85 1.03 9.50
N PRO A 284 -16.72 -0.18 8.94
CA PRO A 284 -16.85 -0.41 7.50
C PRO A 284 -18.18 0.10 6.91
N ARG A 285 -19.27 0.14 7.69
CA ARG A 285 -20.58 0.62 7.20
C ARG A 285 -20.61 2.12 6.91
N LYS A 286 -19.77 2.89 7.62
CA LYS A 286 -19.64 4.35 7.48
C LYS A 286 -18.50 4.75 6.58
N GLY A 287 -17.45 3.93 6.53
CA GLY A 287 -16.23 4.18 5.76
C GLY A 287 -16.38 3.99 4.26
N ARG A 288 -15.35 4.39 3.53
CA ARG A 288 -15.21 4.15 2.08
C ARG A 288 -13.78 3.72 1.76
N VAL A 289 -13.67 2.88 0.73
CA VAL A 289 -12.38 2.55 0.11
C VAL A 289 -12.31 3.25 -1.24
N LEU A 290 -11.30 4.08 -1.44
CA LEU A 290 -10.94 4.60 -2.75
C LEU A 290 -9.86 3.73 -3.33
N LEU A 291 -10.11 3.23 -4.54
CA LEU A 291 -9.23 2.31 -5.25
C LEU A 291 -8.87 2.92 -6.60
N SER A 292 -7.58 3.10 -6.86
CA SER A 292 -7.07 3.32 -8.21
C SER A 292 -6.86 1.97 -8.88
N TYR A 293 -7.43 1.77 -10.06
CA TYR A 293 -7.28 0.52 -10.78
C TYR A 293 -7.35 0.73 -12.30
N GLY A 294 -6.30 0.28 -13.00
CA GLY A 294 -6.21 0.41 -14.45
C GLY A 294 -6.70 -0.86 -15.17
N VAL A 295 -7.49 -0.64 -16.22
CA VAL A 295 -8.02 -1.70 -17.08
C VAL A 295 -7.35 -1.65 -18.44
N SER A 296 -6.78 -2.76 -18.90
CA SER A 296 -6.29 -2.84 -20.26
C SER A 296 -7.45 -3.06 -21.23
N GLU A 297 -7.62 -2.14 -22.18
CA GLU A 297 -8.60 -2.27 -23.26
C GLU A 297 -8.36 -3.52 -24.11
N ALA A 298 -7.10 -3.92 -24.28
CA ALA A 298 -6.71 -5.11 -25.04
C ALA A 298 -6.93 -6.42 -24.26
N SER A 299 -7.00 -6.37 -22.91
CA SER A 299 -7.09 -7.56 -22.05
C SER A 299 -8.03 -7.33 -20.88
N PRO A 300 -9.36 -7.35 -21.07
CA PRO A 300 -10.32 -7.00 -20.03
C PRO A 300 -10.55 -8.10 -18.98
N ARG A 301 -10.08 -9.34 -19.18
CA ARG A 301 -10.31 -10.47 -18.26
C ARG A 301 -9.80 -10.24 -16.82
N PRO A 302 -8.59 -9.71 -16.60
CA PRO A 302 -8.13 -9.40 -15.23
C PRO A 302 -9.06 -8.43 -14.50
N ALA A 303 -9.57 -7.41 -15.21
CA ALA A 303 -10.51 -6.45 -14.65
C ALA A 303 -11.85 -7.12 -14.24
N ALA A 304 -12.42 -7.95 -15.09
CA ALA A 304 -13.64 -8.69 -14.77
C ALA A 304 -13.43 -9.61 -13.53
N THR A 305 -12.26 -10.26 -13.43
CA THR A 305 -11.91 -11.08 -12.26
C THR A 305 -11.78 -10.24 -11.00
N THR A 306 -11.13 -9.07 -11.09
CA THR A 306 -10.99 -8.12 -9.97
C THR A 306 -12.35 -7.63 -9.49
N GLN A 307 -13.21 -7.18 -10.40
CA GLN A 307 -14.57 -6.72 -10.06
C GLN A 307 -15.39 -7.83 -9.40
N ALA A 308 -15.31 -9.07 -9.90
CA ALA A 308 -15.99 -10.22 -9.30
C ALA A 308 -15.46 -10.52 -7.88
N ARG A 309 -14.16 -10.30 -7.62
CA ARG A 309 -13.57 -10.45 -6.27
C ARG A 309 -14.05 -9.34 -5.32
N LEU A 310 -14.08 -8.10 -5.77
CA LEU A 310 -14.61 -6.98 -4.97
C LEU A 310 -16.07 -7.20 -4.58
N LEU A 311 -16.90 -7.68 -5.50
CA LEU A 311 -18.30 -8.04 -5.19
C LEU A 311 -18.40 -9.19 -4.18
N ARG A 312 -17.55 -10.22 -4.26
CA ARG A 312 -17.50 -11.31 -3.27
C ARG A 312 -17.04 -10.83 -1.89
N MET A 313 -16.26 -9.74 -1.83
CA MET A 313 -15.90 -9.08 -0.58
C MET A 313 -17.02 -8.19 -0.01
N GLU A 314 -18.22 -8.25 -0.59
CA GLU A 314 -19.37 -7.43 -0.19
C GLU A 314 -19.10 -5.92 -0.33
N LEU A 315 -18.45 -5.53 -1.43
CA LEU A 315 -18.17 -4.14 -1.78
C LEU A 315 -19.06 -3.68 -2.92
N LEU A 316 -19.82 -2.60 -2.67
CA LEU A 316 -20.59 -1.91 -3.71
C LEU A 316 -19.70 -0.87 -4.39
N VAL A 317 -19.65 -0.86 -5.73
CA VAL A 317 -19.10 0.26 -6.48
C VAL A 317 -20.12 1.41 -6.43
N GLU A 318 -19.85 2.40 -5.59
CA GLU A 318 -20.73 3.57 -5.40
C GLU A 318 -20.52 4.60 -6.51
N ALA A 319 -19.29 4.72 -7.01
CA ALA A 319 -18.94 5.61 -8.11
C ALA A 319 -17.63 5.15 -8.78
N MET A 320 -17.44 5.58 -10.02
CA MET A 320 -16.21 5.36 -10.80
C MET A 320 -15.98 6.55 -11.72
N TRP A 321 -14.73 7.05 -11.77
CA TRP A 321 -14.28 8.09 -12.69
C TRP A 321 -13.23 7.51 -13.61
N PRO A 322 -13.50 7.42 -14.92
CA PRO A 322 -12.54 6.88 -15.87
C PRO A 322 -11.35 7.82 -16.09
N ASP A 323 -10.19 7.22 -16.37
CA ASP A 323 -8.95 7.96 -16.70
C ASP A 323 -8.56 9.03 -15.65
N PHE A 324 -8.98 8.86 -14.40
CA PHE A 324 -8.76 9.85 -13.34
C PHE A 324 -7.29 10.02 -12.99
N ASN A 325 -6.52 8.94 -12.98
CA ASN A 325 -5.11 8.94 -12.59
C ASN A 325 -4.20 8.93 -13.83
N ARG A 326 -3.02 9.56 -13.72
CA ARG A 326 -1.96 9.55 -14.73
C ARG A 326 -0.63 9.16 -14.10
N TYR A 327 0.19 8.40 -14.84
CA TYR A 327 1.43 7.81 -14.37
C TYR A 327 2.61 8.13 -15.30
N HIS A 328 3.82 8.07 -14.73
CA HIS A 328 5.07 8.17 -15.48
C HIS A 328 5.50 6.84 -16.13
N GLY A 329 4.65 5.83 -16.13
CA GLY A 329 4.85 4.48 -16.67
C GLY A 329 3.51 3.81 -16.95
N ALA A 330 3.46 2.46 -16.94
CA ALA A 330 2.26 1.65 -17.18
C ALA A 330 1.61 1.88 -18.57
N GLU A 331 2.43 2.04 -19.60
CA GLU A 331 1.96 2.31 -20.96
C GLU A 331 1.05 1.20 -21.51
N SER A 332 1.15 -0.02 -21.00
CA SER A 332 0.28 -1.15 -21.38
C SER A 332 -1.21 -0.88 -21.14
N ILE A 333 -1.52 -0.04 -20.16
CA ILE A 333 -2.88 0.42 -19.81
C ILE A 333 -3.11 1.89 -20.17
N GLY A 334 -2.24 2.50 -20.97
CA GLY A 334 -2.35 3.89 -21.37
C GLY A 334 -1.77 4.90 -20.37
N ALA A 335 -0.94 4.46 -19.41
CA ALA A 335 -0.42 5.27 -18.32
C ALA A 335 -1.52 6.00 -17.54
N ALA A 336 -2.71 5.40 -17.45
CA ALA A 336 -3.89 5.94 -16.81
C ALA A 336 -4.63 4.85 -16.03
N SER A 337 -5.40 5.25 -15.02
CA SER A 337 -6.32 4.37 -14.31
C SER A 337 -7.57 5.09 -13.83
N ASP A 338 -8.59 4.31 -13.54
CA ASP A 338 -9.85 4.78 -13.01
C ASP A 338 -9.77 4.93 -11.50
N LEU A 339 -10.58 5.84 -10.94
CA LEU A 339 -10.79 5.98 -9.51
C LEU A 339 -12.15 5.42 -9.12
N TYR A 340 -12.13 4.36 -8.30
CA TYR A 340 -13.33 3.74 -7.75
C TYR A 340 -13.60 4.25 -6.34
N VAL A 341 -14.86 4.48 -6.01
CA VAL A 341 -15.36 4.65 -4.64
C VAL A 341 -16.13 3.40 -4.27
N LEU A 342 -15.60 2.64 -3.33
CA LEU A 342 -16.18 1.38 -2.88
C LEU A 342 -16.83 1.56 -1.51
N ARG A 343 -18.06 1.09 -1.37
CA ARG A 343 -18.81 1.07 -0.12
C ARG A 343 -18.88 -0.34 0.43
N PRO A 344 -18.30 -0.62 1.61
CA PRO A 344 -18.49 -1.90 2.27
C PRO A 344 -19.94 -2.10 2.72
N LEU A 345 -20.49 -3.29 2.50
CA LEU A 345 -21.80 -3.69 2.99
C LEU A 345 -21.70 -4.33 4.38
N SER A 346 -22.83 -4.59 5.01
CA SER A 346 -22.91 -5.04 6.41
C SER A 346 -22.20 -6.37 6.71
N ARG A 347 -21.96 -7.18 5.67
CA ARG A 347 -21.27 -8.48 5.77
C ARG A 347 -19.82 -8.45 5.28
N ALA A 348 -19.34 -7.28 4.81
CA ALA A 348 -17.96 -7.12 4.40
C ALA A 348 -17.03 -7.48 5.57
N ARG A 349 -16.38 -8.63 5.48
CA ARG A 349 -15.41 -9.12 6.47
C ARG A 349 -14.12 -9.46 5.77
N PRO A 350 -12.97 -9.08 6.32
CA PRO A 350 -11.71 -9.60 5.84
C PRO A 350 -11.69 -11.12 6.09
N SER A 351 -11.65 -11.94 5.04
CA SER A 351 -11.43 -13.39 5.16
C SER A 351 -9.93 -13.67 5.17
N ALA A 352 -9.50 -14.74 5.87
CA ALA A 352 -8.09 -15.10 5.88
C ALA A 352 -7.62 -15.45 4.47
N MET A 353 -6.59 -14.75 3.98
CA MET A 353 -5.79 -15.19 2.83
C MET A 353 -4.66 -16.11 3.32
N GLY A 354 -4.30 -17.10 2.52
CA GLY A 354 -3.07 -17.85 2.78
C GLY A 354 -1.84 -16.96 2.55
N ASP A 355 -0.76 -17.22 3.28
CA ASP A 355 0.53 -16.47 3.20
C ASP A 355 1.20 -16.55 1.80
N ASN A 356 0.59 -17.24 0.83
CA ASN A 356 1.16 -17.59 -0.48
C ASN A 356 0.47 -16.92 -1.69
N ALA A 357 -0.23 -15.80 -1.52
CA ALA A 357 -0.88 -15.11 -2.63
C ALA A 357 0.17 -14.46 -3.57
N ARG A 358 0.02 -14.67 -4.89
CA ARG A 358 0.77 -13.93 -5.91
C ARG A 358 0.23 -12.50 -5.96
N VAL A 359 0.96 -11.57 -5.39
CA VAL A 359 0.51 -10.19 -5.27
C VAL A 359 1.06 -9.33 -6.41
N TYR A 360 2.31 -9.57 -6.79
CA TYR A 360 3.02 -8.76 -7.78
C TYR A 360 2.97 -9.39 -9.17
N SER A 361 2.91 -8.55 -10.22
CA SER A 361 2.83 -8.98 -11.62
C SER A 361 4.18 -9.39 -12.18
N GLN A 362 5.29 -8.83 -11.65
CA GLN A 362 6.65 -8.99 -12.14
C GLN A 362 7.66 -9.19 -10.99
N GLY A 363 8.90 -9.54 -11.37
CA GLY A 363 10.03 -9.62 -10.46
C GLY A 363 10.18 -10.93 -9.71
N THR A 364 11.23 -10.99 -8.89
CA THR A 364 11.52 -12.13 -8.02
C THR A 364 10.41 -12.40 -7.03
N ASN A 365 9.69 -11.36 -6.64
CA ASN A 365 8.56 -11.40 -5.73
C ASN A 365 7.30 -12.07 -6.31
N ALA A 366 7.12 -12.13 -7.63
CA ALA A 366 6.06 -12.91 -8.27
C ALA A 366 6.25 -14.44 -8.14
N LYS A 367 7.48 -14.90 -7.91
CA LYS A 367 7.85 -16.30 -7.70
C LYS A 367 7.89 -16.69 -6.22
N GLU A 368 7.93 -15.75 -5.32
CA GLU A 368 8.18 -15.90 -3.89
C GLU A 368 7.12 -16.72 -3.16
N ALA A 369 5.91 -16.77 -3.67
CA ALA A 369 4.88 -17.69 -3.18
C ALA A 369 5.26 -19.18 -3.33
N ARG A 370 6.39 -19.51 -4.00
CA ARG A 370 6.88 -20.88 -4.20
C ARG A 370 8.18 -21.19 -3.46
N GLY A 371 8.77 -20.24 -2.76
CA GLY A 371 10.07 -20.34 -2.12
C GLY A 371 10.07 -21.07 -0.78
N GLY A 372 9.47 -22.26 -0.71
CA GLY A 372 9.73 -23.17 0.38
C GLY A 372 11.07 -23.91 0.15
N LEU A 373 11.73 -24.30 1.24
CA LEU A 373 12.78 -25.32 1.16
C LEU A 373 12.15 -26.62 0.65
N ASP A 374 12.85 -27.35 -0.21
CA ASP A 374 12.51 -28.74 -0.48
C ASP A 374 12.79 -29.63 0.76
N HIS A 375 12.35 -30.88 0.70
CA HIS A 375 12.47 -31.79 1.84
C HIS A 375 13.92 -32.03 2.26
N ASP A 376 14.79 -32.31 1.30
CA ASP A 376 16.19 -32.67 1.59
C ASP A 376 16.96 -31.50 2.19
N ARG A 377 16.72 -30.27 1.67
CA ARG A 377 17.30 -29.04 2.21
C ARG A 377 16.77 -28.73 3.62
N ALA A 378 15.48 -28.95 3.85
CA ALA A 378 14.88 -28.73 5.15
C ALA A 378 15.46 -29.70 6.19
N GLU A 379 15.63 -30.99 5.87
CA GLU A 379 16.31 -31.96 6.74
C GLU A 379 17.77 -31.59 7.00
N ALA A 380 18.50 -31.17 5.97
CA ALA A 380 19.87 -30.73 6.13
C ALA A 380 19.98 -29.51 7.06
N VAL A 381 19.10 -28.55 6.93
CA VAL A 381 19.02 -27.40 7.86
C VAL A 381 18.77 -27.84 9.28
N LEU A 382 17.80 -28.73 9.53
CA LEU A 382 17.47 -29.19 10.88
C LEU A 382 18.63 -29.96 11.51
N ARG A 383 19.32 -30.80 10.75
CA ARG A 383 20.58 -31.48 11.24
C ARG A 383 21.61 -30.46 11.69
N HIS A 384 21.88 -29.40 10.91
CA HIS A 384 22.82 -28.33 11.30
C HIS A 384 22.34 -27.56 12.54
N VAL A 385 21.02 -27.36 12.71
CA VAL A 385 20.46 -26.77 13.93
C VAL A 385 20.77 -27.66 15.13
N ASP A 386 20.53 -28.97 15.03
CA ASP A 386 20.77 -29.93 16.12
C ASP A 386 22.25 -30.00 16.47
N GLU A 387 23.16 -30.03 15.47
CA GLU A 387 24.61 -29.99 15.64
C GLU A 387 25.07 -28.69 16.34
N ASP A 388 24.54 -27.52 15.95
CA ASP A 388 24.93 -26.21 16.51
C ASP A 388 24.33 -25.99 17.92
N LEU A 389 23.20 -26.60 18.25
CA LEU A 389 22.59 -26.59 19.59
C LEU A 389 23.34 -27.50 20.57
N GLY A 390 23.87 -28.64 20.08
CA GLY A 390 24.65 -29.60 20.86
C GLY A 390 23.84 -30.29 21.98
N GLU A 391 24.55 -30.94 22.92
CA GLU A 391 23.94 -31.72 24.02
C GLU A 391 23.06 -30.87 24.96
N SER A 392 23.25 -29.55 25.03
CA SER A 392 22.47 -28.63 25.87
C SER A 392 21.00 -28.55 25.48
N ALA A 393 20.63 -28.97 24.28
CA ALA A 393 19.26 -28.97 23.76
C ALA A 393 18.68 -30.39 23.60
N ALA A 394 19.34 -31.42 24.15
CA ALA A 394 18.89 -32.80 24.03
C ALA A 394 17.43 -32.97 24.48
N GLY A 395 16.53 -33.23 23.52
CA GLY A 395 15.10 -33.41 23.75
C GLY A 395 14.22 -32.19 23.44
N SER A 396 14.78 -31.04 23.05
CA SER A 396 13.98 -29.86 22.65
C SER A 396 13.85 -29.80 21.13
N VAL A 397 12.66 -30.12 20.61
CA VAL A 397 12.36 -30.01 19.16
C VAL A 397 12.10 -28.56 18.81
N PRO A 398 12.79 -27.98 17.82
CA PRO A 398 12.58 -26.58 17.45
C PRO A 398 11.20 -26.36 16.81
N VAL A 399 10.63 -25.19 17.05
CA VAL A 399 9.41 -24.74 16.38
C VAL A 399 9.79 -24.18 15.02
N LEU A 400 9.12 -24.66 13.97
CA LEU A 400 9.33 -24.24 12.59
C LEU A 400 8.38 -23.09 12.23
N VAL A 401 8.93 -21.96 11.82
CA VAL A 401 8.13 -20.77 11.46
C VAL A 401 8.25 -20.50 9.97
N GLY A 402 7.14 -20.15 9.33
CA GLY A 402 7.06 -19.88 7.90
C GLY A 402 6.67 -21.12 7.07
N SER A 403 7.10 -21.18 5.82
CA SER A 403 6.75 -22.27 4.89
C SER A 403 7.76 -23.39 4.95
N TRP A 404 7.32 -24.56 5.35
CA TRP A 404 8.10 -25.80 5.48
C TRP A 404 7.44 -26.96 4.74
N PRO A 405 8.23 -27.95 4.24
CA PRO A 405 7.66 -29.17 3.67
C PRO A 405 6.78 -29.90 4.69
N ARG A 406 5.65 -30.44 4.22
CA ARG A 406 4.68 -31.14 5.10
C ARG A 406 5.22 -32.44 5.67
N GLU A 407 6.21 -33.01 5.01
CA GLU A 407 6.83 -34.30 5.32
C GLU A 407 7.80 -34.22 6.50
N ILE A 408 8.15 -33.02 6.98
CA ILE A 408 8.99 -32.84 8.17
C ILE A 408 8.19 -33.24 9.40
N ALA A 409 8.46 -34.46 9.88
CA ALA A 409 7.73 -35.05 11.01
C ALA A 409 8.21 -34.50 12.37
N GLY A 410 7.29 -34.43 13.34
CA GLY A 410 7.60 -34.22 14.75
C GLY A 410 7.78 -32.78 15.20
N SER A 411 7.86 -31.79 14.30
CA SER A 411 8.02 -30.38 14.67
C SER A 411 6.70 -29.63 14.65
N ARG A 412 6.48 -28.77 15.66
CA ARG A 412 5.38 -27.80 15.66
C ARG A 412 5.66 -26.73 14.61
N THR A 413 4.68 -26.47 13.73
CA THR A 413 4.77 -25.42 12.72
C THR A 413 3.93 -24.21 13.08
N VAL A 414 4.43 -23.00 12.80
CA VAL A 414 3.75 -21.72 13.01
C VAL A 414 3.83 -20.89 11.72
N ARG A 415 2.75 -20.25 11.33
CA ARG A 415 2.75 -19.35 10.18
C ARG A 415 3.59 -18.10 10.49
N LEU A 416 4.27 -17.56 9.48
CA LEU A 416 5.02 -16.31 9.63
C LEU A 416 4.09 -15.14 10.02
N SER A 417 2.88 -15.09 9.47
CA SER A 417 1.85 -14.11 9.85
C SER A 417 1.48 -14.19 11.35
N THR A 418 1.35 -15.39 11.91
CA THR A 418 1.09 -15.59 13.35
C THR A 418 2.26 -15.12 14.20
N TRP A 419 3.51 -15.45 13.77
CA TRP A 419 4.73 -15.00 14.45
C TRP A 419 4.85 -13.48 14.52
N MET A 420 4.45 -12.78 13.46
CA MET A 420 4.49 -11.33 13.38
C MET A 420 3.31 -10.64 14.08
N ASP A 421 2.16 -11.30 14.18
CA ASP A 421 0.94 -10.71 14.75
C ASP A 421 0.90 -10.72 16.29
N SER A 422 1.44 -11.79 16.90
CA SER A 422 1.39 -11.96 18.35
C SER A 422 2.56 -12.79 18.88
N PRO A 423 2.96 -12.60 20.16
CA PRO A 423 3.99 -13.42 20.78
C PRO A 423 3.61 -14.90 20.78
N VAL A 424 4.42 -15.75 20.17
CA VAL A 424 4.25 -17.21 20.22
C VAL A 424 4.96 -17.73 21.45
N THR A 425 4.19 -18.15 22.44
CA THR A 425 4.70 -18.69 23.71
C THR A 425 5.10 -20.16 23.58
N ASP A 426 5.82 -20.68 24.60
CA ASP A 426 6.26 -22.08 24.67
C ASP A 426 7.18 -22.47 23.50
N VAL A 427 8.08 -21.55 23.12
CA VAL A 427 9.10 -21.72 22.11
C VAL A 427 10.48 -21.59 22.76
N VAL A 428 11.18 -22.70 22.92
CA VAL A 428 12.58 -22.70 23.40
C VAL A 428 13.52 -22.36 22.24
N HIS A 429 13.39 -23.08 21.12
CA HIS A 429 14.18 -22.86 19.90
C HIS A 429 13.26 -22.66 18.72
N ALA A 430 13.53 -21.69 17.87
CA ALA A 430 12.79 -21.43 16.64
C ALA A 430 13.70 -21.48 15.42
N VAL A 431 13.20 -22.06 14.33
CA VAL A 431 13.83 -22.01 13.01
C VAL A 431 12.84 -21.33 12.05
N VAL A 432 13.20 -20.15 11.59
CA VAL A 432 12.33 -19.33 10.75
C VAL A 432 12.80 -19.36 9.30
N ASN A 433 11.97 -19.89 8.41
CA ASN A 433 12.27 -19.88 6.99
C ASN A 433 11.87 -18.55 6.35
N LEU A 434 12.87 -17.74 6.01
CA LEU A 434 12.71 -16.47 5.29
C LEU A 434 13.19 -16.56 3.83
N THR A 435 13.52 -17.75 3.34
CA THR A 435 13.80 -17.95 1.91
C THR A 435 12.53 -17.72 1.10
N GLY A 436 12.63 -17.26 -0.11
CA GLY A 436 11.45 -17.00 -0.95
C GLY A 436 10.84 -15.61 -0.74
N GLY A 437 11.70 -14.61 -0.45
CA GLY A 437 11.33 -13.19 -0.50
C GLY A 437 10.87 -12.57 0.80
N TRP A 438 11.14 -13.23 1.90
CA TRP A 438 10.87 -12.71 3.24
C TRP A 438 12.10 -12.06 3.90
N GLU A 439 13.23 -11.98 3.20
CA GLU A 439 14.51 -11.53 3.73
C GLU A 439 14.48 -10.09 4.26
N ARG A 440 13.65 -9.24 3.65
CA ARG A 440 13.45 -7.84 4.11
C ARG A 440 12.93 -7.78 5.56
N LEU A 441 12.27 -8.84 6.05
CA LEU A 441 11.68 -8.90 7.39
C LEU A 441 12.65 -9.35 8.48
N VAL A 442 13.89 -9.72 8.17
CA VAL A 442 14.86 -10.27 9.12
C VAL A 442 14.90 -9.53 10.46
N PRO A 443 15.06 -8.19 10.55
CA PRO A 443 15.11 -7.50 11.83
C PRO A 443 13.79 -7.61 12.62
N ARG A 444 12.65 -7.50 11.94
CA ARG A 444 11.33 -7.57 12.58
C ARG A 444 11.00 -8.96 13.06
N VAL A 445 11.31 -9.98 12.27
CA VAL A 445 11.11 -11.39 12.64
C VAL A 445 11.99 -11.77 13.83
N ALA A 446 13.24 -11.25 13.89
CA ALA A 446 14.10 -11.40 15.04
C ALA A 446 13.48 -10.83 16.32
N LEU A 447 12.95 -9.60 16.23
CA LEU A 447 12.35 -8.89 17.36
C LEU A 447 10.99 -9.47 17.78
N ALA A 448 10.27 -10.14 16.88
CA ALA A 448 9.00 -10.80 17.17
C ALA A 448 9.12 -12.04 18.06
N ALA A 449 10.32 -12.59 18.26
CA ALA A 449 10.52 -13.71 19.17
C ALA A 449 10.02 -13.38 20.58
N ALA A 450 9.29 -14.31 21.21
CA ALA A 450 8.78 -14.12 22.57
C ALA A 450 9.91 -14.11 23.62
N VAL A 451 9.62 -13.55 24.77
CA VAL A 451 10.48 -13.70 25.95
C VAL A 451 10.48 -15.18 26.38
N GLY A 452 11.64 -15.72 26.67
CA GLY A 452 11.82 -17.14 27.00
C GLY A 452 12.31 -17.99 25.83
N THR A 453 12.33 -17.47 24.59
CA THR A 453 12.99 -18.14 23.46
C THR A 453 14.50 -18.05 23.65
N GLU A 454 15.18 -19.20 23.71
CA GLU A 454 16.63 -19.29 23.98
C GLU A 454 17.47 -19.12 22.71
N SER A 455 16.95 -19.55 21.55
CA SER A 455 17.60 -19.30 20.28
C SER A 455 16.62 -19.18 19.11
N VAL A 456 16.97 -18.35 18.14
CA VAL A 456 16.25 -18.20 16.86
C VAL A 456 17.24 -18.32 15.72
N TYR A 457 16.94 -19.19 14.76
CA TYR A 457 17.67 -19.32 13.50
C TYR A 457 16.81 -18.72 12.38
N LEU A 458 17.30 -17.66 11.74
CA LEU A 458 16.65 -17.06 10.58
C LEU A 458 17.36 -17.55 9.33
N LEU A 459 16.67 -18.34 8.50
CA LEU A 459 17.21 -18.87 7.26
C LEU A 459 16.97 -17.87 6.14
N VAL A 460 18.04 -17.52 5.43
CA VAL A 460 18.02 -16.58 4.32
C VAL A 460 18.90 -17.09 3.18
N PRO A 461 18.66 -16.71 1.91
CA PRO A 461 19.64 -16.91 0.84
C PRO A 461 20.97 -16.23 1.19
N SER A 462 22.10 -16.84 0.84
CA SER A 462 23.43 -16.25 1.09
C SER A 462 23.66 -14.94 0.32
N SER A 463 22.83 -14.65 -0.68
CA SER A 463 22.80 -13.38 -1.41
C SER A 463 22.08 -12.25 -0.67
N SER A 464 21.36 -12.55 0.42
CA SER A 464 20.63 -11.56 1.21
C SER A 464 21.55 -10.45 1.72
N THR A 465 21.10 -9.22 1.66
CA THR A 465 21.83 -8.03 2.13
C THR A 465 22.23 -8.14 3.60
N TRP A 466 21.47 -8.87 4.42
CA TRP A 466 21.74 -9.04 5.86
C TRP A 466 22.92 -9.95 6.19
N VAL A 467 23.38 -10.77 5.24
CA VAL A 467 24.46 -11.75 5.46
C VAL A 467 25.60 -11.62 4.46
N ARG A 468 25.35 -11.02 3.30
CA ARG A 468 26.26 -10.96 2.16
C ARG A 468 27.56 -10.23 2.50
N ASP A 469 27.46 -9.07 3.17
CA ASP A 469 28.57 -8.17 3.44
C ASP A 469 28.54 -7.62 4.88
N GLN A 470 29.63 -6.96 5.29
CA GLN A 470 29.77 -6.42 6.63
C GLN A 470 28.77 -5.31 6.94
N THR A 471 28.42 -4.47 5.95
CA THR A 471 27.48 -3.35 6.13
C THR A 471 26.11 -3.87 6.53
N GLY A 472 25.59 -4.86 5.82
CA GLY A 472 24.29 -5.46 6.15
C GLY A 472 24.30 -6.18 7.50
N GLN A 473 25.40 -6.89 7.82
CA GLN A 473 25.54 -7.53 9.12
C GLN A 473 25.57 -6.54 10.29
N GLU A 474 26.25 -5.40 10.11
CA GLU A 474 26.32 -4.35 11.12
C GLU A 474 24.98 -3.64 11.30
N ALA A 475 24.28 -3.35 10.20
CA ALA A 475 22.93 -2.79 10.24
C ALA A 475 21.97 -3.71 11.03
N LEU A 476 22.03 -5.02 10.80
CA LEU A 476 21.21 -5.96 11.58
C LEU A 476 21.60 -5.94 13.07
N ARG A 477 22.91 -5.96 13.40
CA ARG A 477 23.36 -5.89 14.79
C ARG A 477 22.80 -4.64 15.47
N THR A 478 22.93 -3.48 14.86
CA THR A 478 22.41 -2.22 15.40
C THR A 478 20.92 -2.31 15.76
N CYS A 479 20.12 -3.00 14.90
CA CYS A 479 18.69 -3.17 15.16
C CYS A 479 18.37 -4.08 16.34
N VAL A 480 19.16 -5.17 16.57
CA VAL A 480 18.76 -6.25 17.48
C VAL A 480 19.69 -6.45 18.69
N GLU A 481 20.89 -5.88 18.69
CA GLU A 481 21.90 -6.10 19.73
C GLU A 481 21.53 -5.72 21.15
N PRO A 482 20.65 -4.74 21.43
CA PRO A 482 20.16 -4.55 22.79
C PRO A 482 19.62 -5.84 23.41
N ARG A 483 18.99 -6.70 22.60
CA ARG A 483 18.36 -7.94 23.06
C ARG A 483 19.17 -9.20 22.73
N PHE A 484 19.82 -9.28 21.55
CA PHE A 484 20.42 -10.51 21.03
C PHE A 484 21.93 -10.41 20.79
N ARG A 485 22.64 -11.54 20.97
CA ARG A 485 23.92 -11.81 20.34
C ARG A 485 23.65 -12.44 18.98
N VAL A 486 24.34 -11.96 17.96
CA VAL A 486 24.13 -12.38 16.56
C VAL A 486 25.34 -13.15 16.05
N ARG A 487 25.11 -14.34 15.48
CA ARG A 487 26.11 -15.13 14.73
C ARG A 487 25.59 -15.38 13.32
N PHE A 488 26.46 -15.21 12.33
CA PHE A 488 26.18 -15.49 10.93
C PHE A 488 26.83 -16.83 10.54
N LEU A 489 26.01 -17.79 10.10
CA LEU A 489 26.40 -19.14 9.74
C LEU A 489 26.20 -19.30 8.23
N ARG A 490 27.31 -19.42 7.47
CA ARG A 490 27.25 -19.59 6.01
C ARG A 490 27.20 -21.06 5.65
N GLY A 491 26.63 -21.40 4.49
CA GLY A 491 26.50 -22.78 4.02
C GLY A 491 25.64 -23.65 4.92
N PHE A 492 24.59 -23.08 5.50
CA PHE A 492 23.75 -23.71 6.52
C PHE A 492 22.70 -24.62 5.89
N GLY A 493 22.95 -25.89 5.82
CA GLY A 493 22.11 -26.89 5.15
C GLY A 493 22.34 -26.98 3.63
N ALA A 494 22.75 -25.87 2.98
CA ALA A 494 23.16 -25.83 1.58
C ALA A 494 24.08 -24.62 1.34
N ASN A 495 24.90 -24.67 0.29
CA ASN A 495 25.93 -23.65 -0.01
C ASN A 495 25.36 -22.26 -0.29
N ASP A 496 24.14 -22.18 -0.83
CA ASP A 496 23.40 -20.96 -1.16
C ASP A 496 22.52 -20.47 -0.02
N LEU A 497 22.50 -21.16 1.13
CA LEU A 497 21.78 -20.79 2.34
C LEU A 497 22.73 -20.30 3.43
N SER A 498 22.23 -19.36 4.22
CA SER A 498 22.86 -18.90 5.45
C SER A 498 21.82 -18.86 6.57
N ALA A 499 22.28 -19.06 7.81
CA ALA A 499 21.45 -18.84 8.98
C ALA A 499 22.01 -17.68 9.81
N ILE A 500 21.10 -16.88 10.37
CA ILE A 500 21.41 -15.86 11.38
C ILE A 500 20.94 -16.43 12.71
N ARG A 501 21.88 -16.83 13.56
CA ARG A 501 21.59 -17.31 14.90
C ARG A 501 21.52 -16.15 15.88
N LEU A 502 20.41 -16.04 16.57
CA LEU A 502 20.12 -15.06 17.60
C LEU A 502 20.00 -15.77 18.96
N VAL A 503 20.74 -15.32 19.93
CA VAL A 503 20.68 -15.81 21.31
C VAL A 503 20.44 -14.61 22.23
N PRO A 504 19.42 -14.64 23.11
CA PRO A 504 19.17 -13.54 24.03
C PRO A 504 20.43 -13.22 24.86
N ARG A 505 20.68 -11.94 25.07
CA ARG A 505 21.75 -11.50 25.97
C ARG A 505 21.26 -11.67 27.41
N THR A 506 21.95 -12.47 28.17
CA THR A 506 21.85 -12.50 29.61
C THR A 506 22.64 -11.30 30.16
N ALA A 507 22.13 -10.11 29.96
CA ALA A 507 22.78 -8.92 30.56
C ALA A 507 22.45 -8.91 32.05
N PRO A 508 23.44 -8.83 32.94
CA PRO A 508 23.16 -8.54 34.35
C PRO A 508 22.41 -7.22 34.45
N GLU A 509 21.46 -7.15 35.37
CA GLU A 509 20.79 -5.88 35.66
C GLU A 509 21.86 -4.81 35.97
N PRO A 510 21.78 -3.61 35.37
CA PRO A 510 22.76 -2.58 35.63
C PRO A 510 22.77 -2.25 37.13
N ALA A 511 23.98 -2.22 37.72
CA ALA A 511 24.12 -1.81 39.12
C ALA A 511 23.59 -0.39 39.30
N PRO A 512 23.02 -0.02 40.46
CA PRO A 512 22.45 1.32 40.68
C PRO A 512 23.41 2.48 40.40
N LYS A 513 24.72 2.24 40.44
CA LYS A 513 25.79 3.20 40.09
C LYS A 513 26.29 3.12 38.66
N ALA A 514 25.66 2.30 37.78
CA ALA A 514 26.03 2.21 36.37
C ALA A 514 25.80 3.56 35.66
N GLY A 515 26.55 3.78 34.57
CA GLY A 515 26.41 5.01 33.79
C GLY A 515 25.06 5.08 33.01
N PRO A 516 24.67 6.29 32.57
CA PRO A 516 23.39 6.50 31.84
C PRO A 516 23.16 5.57 30.68
N THR A 517 24.20 5.27 29.89
CA THR A 517 24.16 4.39 28.75
C THR A 517 23.69 2.97 29.09
N ALA A 518 24.08 2.43 30.25
CA ALA A 518 23.66 1.08 30.68
C ALA A 518 22.14 1.04 30.95
N PHE A 519 21.58 2.10 31.50
CA PHE A 519 20.14 2.19 31.76
C PHE A 519 19.34 2.44 30.47
N ALA A 520 19.86 3.25 29.55
CA ALA A 520 19.25 3.42 28.21
C ALA A 520 19.20 2.08 27.45
N LEU A 521 20.28 1.31 27.51
CA LEU A 521 20.34 -0.03 26.93
C LEU A 521 19.32 -0.98 27.59
N ARG A 522 19.17 -0.94 28.92
CA ARG A 522 18.15 -1.74 29.63
C ARG A 522 16.73 -1.35 29.22
N LEU A 523 16.45 -0.06 29.06
CA LEU A 523 15.15 0.42 28.57
C LEU A 523 14.87 -0.09 27.14
N LEU A 524 15.85 -0.01 26.25
CA LEU A 524 15.73 -0.54 24.88
C LEU A 524 15.53 -2.07 24.87
N THR A 525 16.24 -2.80 25.70
CA THR A 525 16.05 -4.26 25.85
C THR A 525 14.61 -4.57 26.26
N HIS A 526 14.06 -3.83 27.24
CA HIS A 526 12.66 -4.00 27.67
C HIS A 526 11.67 -3.74 26.51
N VAL A 527 11.91 -2.73 25.68
CA VAL A 527 11.09 -2.42 24.50
C VAL A 527 11.19 -3.56 23.46
N GLN A 528 12.39 -4.07 23.18
CA GLN A 528 12.61 -5.16 22.24
C GLN A 528 12.02 -6.50 22.71
N GLU A 529 12.05 -6.78 24.01
CA GLU A 529 11.40 -7.95 24.61
C GLU A 529 9.88 -7.96 24.41
N ARG A 530 9.28 -6.80 24.20
CA ARG A 530 7.83 -6.57 24.06
C ARG A 530 7.48 -5.93 22.73
N ALA A 531 8.15 -6.36 21.66
CA ALA A 531 8.07 -5.75 20.34
C ALA A 531 6.65 -5.67 19.73
N HIS A 532 5.77 -6.59 20.07
CA HIS A 532 4.35 -6.59 19.66
C HIS A 532 3.51 -5.51 20.39
N GLY A 533 3.97 -5.03 21.51
CA GLY A 533 3.27 -3.99 22.27
C GLY A 533 3.47 -2.60 21.66
N THR A 534 2.52 -1.69 21.89
CA THR A 534 2.70 -0.30 21.43
C THR A 534 3.92 0.34 22.11
N LEU A 535 4.74 1.08 21.36
CA LEU A 535 5.94 1.77 21.86
C LEU A 535 5.60 2.65 23.08
N THR A 536 4.47 3.34 23.03
CA THR A 536 4.00 4.14 24.18
C THR A 536 3.82 3.30 25.44
N SER A 537 3.27 2.10 25.33
CA SER A 537 3.03 1.21 26.49
C SER A 537 4.34 0.58 26.98
N THR A 538 5.16 0.09 26.07
CA THR A 538 6.42 -0.59 26.39
C THR A 538 7.44 0.38 26.98
N LEU A 539 7.56 1.60 26.43
CA LEU A 539 8.42 2.67 26.99
C LEU A 539 7.95 3.07 28.39
N ARG A 540 6.65 3.23 28.62
CA ARG A 540 6.13 3.54 29.98
C ARG A 540 6.50 2.48 31.01
N ALA A 541 6.28 1.21 30.65
CA ALA A 541 6.58 0.10 31.54
C ALA A 541 8.09 -0.04 31.78
N GLY A 542 8.88 0.04 30.71
CA GLY A 542 10.34 -0.03 30.78
C GLY A 542 10.95 1.12 31.56
N LEU A 543 10.42 2.35 31.41
CA LEU A 543 10.89 3.52 32.14
C LEU A 543 10.66 3.38 33.64
N VAL A 544 9.50 2.86 34.08
CA VAL A 544 9.23 2.59 35.51
C VAL A 544 10.19 1.53 36.06
N GLU A 545 10.39 0.42 35.32
CA GLU A 545 11.31 -0.65 35.71
C GLU A 545 12.76 -0.14 35.81
N THR A 546 13.23 0.55 34.79
CA THR A 546 14.60 1.05 34.70
C THR A 546 14.89 2.10 35.77
N SER A 547 13.93 2.99 36.05
CA SER A 547 14.06 4.00 37.13
C SER A 547 14.14 3.35 38.53
N ARG A 548 13.42 2.22 38.72
CA ARG A 548 13.54 1.44 39.96
C ARG A 548 14.94 0.84 40.12
N LEU A 549 15.52 0.30 39.05
CA LEU A 549 16.88 -0.26 39.03
C LEU A 549 17.95 0.81 39.33
N ARG A 550 17.71 2.05 38.89
CA ARG A 550 18.58 3.21 39.23
C ARG A 550 18.48 3.69 40.68
N GLY A 551 17.58 3.11 41.47
CA GLY A 551 17.30 3.56 42.82
C GLY A 551 16.48 4.86 42.92
N ARG A 552 15.85 5.29 41.80
CA ARG A 552 14.99 6.48 41.71
C ARG A 552 13.62 6.09 41.16
N PRO A 553 12.79 5.37 41.92
CA PRO A 553 11.51 4.86 41.43
C PRO A 553 10.55 6.00 41.07
N ILE A 554 9.94 5.88 39.88
CA ILE A 554 8.90 6.80 39.42
C ILE A 554 7.53 6.10 39.39
N ASN A 555 6.46 6.86 39.48
CA ASN A 555 5.11 6.33 39.38
C ASN A 555 4.60 6.36 37.92
N LYS A 556 3.46 5.67 37.68
CA LYS A 556 2.85 5.60 36.35
C LYS A 556 2.43 6.94 35.76
N ARG A 557 2.17 7.97 36.60
CA ARG A 557 1.80 9.31 36.14
C ARG A 557 3.01 10.03 35.54
N ILE A 558 4.15 9.98 36.22
CA ILE A 558 5.42 10.56 35.74
C ILE A 558 5.83 9.90 34.42
N SER A 559 5.85 8.58 34.39
CA SER A 559 6.18 7.82 33.17
C SER A 559 5.24 8.15 31.99
N ARG A 560 3.92 8.34 32.24
CA ARG A 560 2.97 8.73 31.22
C ARG A 560 3.26 10.13 30.68
N HIS A 561 3.61 11.06 31.56
CA HIS A 561 3.93 12.44 31.18
C HIS A 561 5.22 12.50 30.35
N ALA A 562 6.27 11.83 30.78
CA ALA A 562 7.53 11.75 30.05
C ALA A 562 7.35 11.15 28.65
N VAL A 563 6.65 10.03 28.54
CA VAL A 563 6.41 9.40 27.22
C VAL A 563 5.48 10.24 26.33
N ALA A 564 4.59 11.04 26.89
CA ALA A 564 3.76 11.96 26.10
C ALA A 564 4.57 13.11 25.47
N ALA A 565 5.74 13.43 26.00
CA ALA A 565 6.64 14.45 25.46
C ALA A 565 7.63 13.91 24.41
N THR A 566 7.62 12.60 24.15
CA THR A 566 8.48 11.99 23.10
C THR A 566 8.08 12.45 21.69
N PRO A 567 8.98 12.29 20.69
CA PRO A 567 8.65 12.58 19.31
C PRO A 567 7.36 11.87 18.86
N ARG A 568 6.56 12.56 18.05
CA ARG A 568 5.22 12.09 17.65
C ARG A 568 5.21 10.75 16.95
N TRP A 569 6.30 10.40 16.26
CA TRP A 569 6.44 9.11 15.59
C TRP A 569 6.47 7.90 16.56
N ILE A 570 6.70 8.11 17.87
CA ILE A 570 6.55 7.05 18.89
C ILE A 570 5.08 6.65 19.07
N LEU A 571 4.15 7.57 18.85
CA LEU A 571 2.74 7.36 19.14
C LEU A 571 2.06 6.50 18.06
N GLY A 572 1.41 5.43 18.47
CA GLY A 572 0.63 4.58 17.58
C GLY A 572 1.43 3.49 16.86
N HIS A 573 2.73 3.32 17.14
CA HIS A 573 3.56 2.25 16.61
C HIS A 573 3.79 1.13 17.63
N SER A 574 4.01 -0.07 17.13
CA SER A 574 4.78 -1.12 17.78
C SER A 574 6.22 -1.10 17.23
N LEU A 575 7.12 -1.85 17.84
CA LEU A 575 8.47 -1.96 17.27
C LEU A 575 8.47 -2.70 15.92
N LEU A 576 7.48 -3.57 15.69
CA LEU A 576 7.41 -4.40 14.49
C LEU A 576 6.90 -3.64 13.25
N ASP A 577 6.19 -2.54 13.43
CA ASP A 577 5.69 -1.70 12.34
C ASP A 577 6.38 -0.33 12.26
N LEU A 578 7.42 -0.12 13.07
CA LEU A 578 8.23 1.09 13.03
C LEU A 578 9.07 1.12 11.75
N PRO A 579 9.10 2.23 10.98
CA PRO A 579 10.00 2.39 9.84
C PRO A 579 11.47 2.22 10.23
N GLY A 580 12.28 1.62 9.32
CA GLY A 580 13.67 1.24 9.59
C GLY A 580 14.56 2.41 10.03
N HIS A 581 14.42 3.57 9.39
CA HIS A 581 15.20 4.78 9.73
C HIS A 581 14.93 5.29 11.16
N ARG A 582 13.78 4.99 11.75
CA ARG A 582 13.43 5.37 13.13
C ARG A 582 14.10 4.47 14.19
N PHE A 583 14.59 3.29 13.80
CA PHE A 583 15.34 2.44 14.75
C PHE A 583 16.62 3.11 15.24
N GLU A 584 17.28 3.90 14.40
CA GLU A 584 18.51 4.62 14.74
C GLU A 584 18.25 5.75 15.75
N GLU A 585 17.02 6.26 15.84
CA GLU A 585 16.63 7.32 16.77
C GLU A 585 16.25 6.77 18.17
N LEU A 586 15.87 5.50 18.28
CA LEU A 586 15.42 4.90 19.55
C LEU A 586 16.41 5.01 20.70
N PRO A 587 17.75 4.81 20.52
CA PRO A 587 18.72 4.96 21.60
C PRO A 587 18.72 6.37 22.21
N ARG A 588 18.59 7.40 21.36
CA ARG A 588 18.49 8.78 21.81
C ARG A 588 17.19 9.02 22.58
N VAL A 589 16.06 8.56 22.06
CA VAL A 589 14.76 8.68 22.77
C VAL A 589 14.82 8.01 24.15
N ALA A 590 15.45 6.83 24.26
CA ALA A 590 15.61 6.15 25.53
C ALA A 590 16.49 6.92 26.52
N ALA A 591 17.56 7.56 26.05
CA ALA A 591 18.43 8.41 26.87
C ALA A 591 17.69 9.68 27.34
N ASP A 592 17.05 10.40 26.44
CA ASP A 592 16.29 11.62 26.71
C ASP A 592 15.17 11.38 27.74
N LEU A 593 14.45 10.24 27.63
CA LEU A 593 13.42 9.84 28.60
C LEU A 593 13.97 9.61 30.02
N LEU A 594 15.15 9.00 30.12
CA LEU A 594 15.77 8.76 31.40
C LEU A 594 16.32 10.04 32.03
N GLU A 595 16.79 10.99 31.24
CA GLU A 595 17.22 12.32 31.70
C GLU A 595 16.01 13.15 32.16
N GLN A 596 14.94 13.18 31.37
CA GLN A 596 13.71 13.93 31.70
C GLN A 596 13.05 13.52 33.03
N VAL A 597 13.19 12.28 33.44
CA VAL A 597 12.63 11.84 34.75
C VAL A 597 13.60 11.99 35.91
N GLU A 598 14.81 12.50 35.66
CA GLU A 598 15.78 12.90 36.68
C GLU A 598 15.59 14.33 37.17
N GLU A 599 15.10 15.19 36.28
CA GLU A 599 14.69 16.56 36.60
C GLU A 599 13.35 16.58 37.36
#